data_7d799fdab0ab1566b1854f650ff63688
#
_entry.id   7d799fdab0ab1566b1854f650ff63688
#
_cell.length_a   1.000
_cell.length_b   1.000
_cell.length_c   1.000
_cell.angle_alpha   90.00
_cell.angle_beta   90.00
_cell.angle_gamma   90.00
#
_symmetry.space_group_name_H-M   'P 1'
#
loop_
_entity.id
_entity.type
_entity.pdbx_description
1 polymer ?
#
loop_
_entity_poly.entity_id
_entity_poly.type
_entity_poly.pdbx_seq_one_letter_code
_entity_poly.pdbx_strand_id
1 'polypeptide(L)'
;GPGPAGSVRVLAGLHRDPTAVMSDLRARHGDLVHFRIGPQHVFVVMRADLAREVLVTNQRSFKKGPGFERARIVLGNGLLTSEGDFHLRQRRMLQPAFHRRVVDTYAGIMLEEARRVGAAWQEGEPRDVAEDMTQLALRVVTRALFGAELDEDGERIGRAVAEVGEFFDYLTIALLPILLRT
;
A
#
# COMPACT_ATOMS: atom_id res chain seq x y z
N GLY A 1 7.85 -7.26 24.98
CA GLY A 1 6.76 -7.52 24.03
C GLY A 1 5.85 -8.66 24.50
N PRO A 2 4.73 -8.87 23.80
CA PRO A 2 3.79 -9.93 24.13
C PRO A 2 4.44 -11.33 24.02
N GLY A 3 4.14 -12.22 24.97
CA GLY A 3 4.54 -13.62 24.90
C GLY A 3 3.79 -14.39 23.80
N PRO A 4 4.02 -15.70 23.63
CA PRO A 4 3.46 -16.49 22.51
C PRO A 4 1.94 -16.39 22.37
N ALA A 5 1.19 -16.51 23.47
CA ALA A 5 -0.27 -16.35 23.45
C ALA A 5 -0.71 -14.91 23.11
N GLY A 6 0.07 -13.92 23.53
CA GLY A 6 -0.13 -12.52 23.16
C GLY A 6 0.11 -12.26 21.68
N SER A 7 1.10 -12.92 21.07
CA SER A 7 1.38 -12.79 19.64
C SER A 7 0.21 -13.27 18.78
N VAL A 8 -0.44 -14.37 19.15
CA VAL A 8 -1.65 -14.86 18.45
C VAL A 8 -2.79 -13.86 18.58
N ARG A 9 -2.98 -13.25 19.76
CA ARG A 9 -3.99 -12.21 19.97
C ARG A 9 -3.72 -10.96 19.14
N VAL A 10 -2.46 -10.54 19.02
CA VAL A 10 -2.04 -9.43 18.16
C VAL A 10 -2.44 -9.71 16.72
N LEU A 11 -2.11 -10.89 16.18
CA LEU A 11 -2.45 -11.26 14.81
C LEU A 11 -3.96 -11.26 14.55
N ALA A 12 -4.73 -11.86 15.45
CA ALA A 12 -6.19 -11.90 15.33
C ALA A 12 -6.81 -10.48 15.41
N GLY A 13 -6.23 -9.62 16.24
CA GLY A 13 -6.67 -8.23 16.39
C GLY A 13 -6.33 -7.36 15.19
N LEU A 14 -5.17 -7.54 14.56
CA LEU A 14 -4.76 -6.79 13.38
C LEU A 14 -5.73 -6.91 12.20
N HIS A 15 -6.44 -8.03 12.11
CA HIS A 15 -7.44 -8.22 11.07
C HIS A 15 -8.76 -7.47 11.38
N ARG A 16 -9.07 -7.26 12.67
CA ARG A 16 -10.32 -6.61 13.10
C ARG A 16 -10.19 -5.09 13.24
N ASP A 17 -9.16 -4.67 13.95
CA ASP A 17 -8.87 -3.26 14.23
C ASP A 17 -7.35 -3.08 14.43
N PRO A 18 -6.59 -2.86 13.34
CA PRO A 18 -5.15 -2.68 13.40
C PRO A 18 -4.75 -1.47 14.24
N THR A 19 -5.56 -0.41 14.23
CA THR A 19 -5.27 0.84 14.95
C THR A 19 -5.36 0.64 16.46
N ALA A 20 -6.43 -0.03 16.94
CA ALA A 20 -6.59 -0.36 18.35
C ALA A 20 -5.48 -1.28 18.84
N VAL A 21 -5.08 -2.29 18.04
CA VAL A 21 -3.98 -3.19 18.37
C VAL A 21 -2.65 -2.45 18.50
N MET A 22 -2.33 -1.56 17.56
CA MET A 22 -1.10 -0.76 17.62
C MET A 22 -1.08 0.17 18.83
N SER A 23 -2.21 0.80 19.14
CA SER A 23 -2.36 1.66 20.32
C SER A 23 -2.20 0.88 21.62
N ASP A 24 -2.78 -0.31 21.74
CA ASP A 24 -2.65 -1.18 22.91
C ASP A 24 -1.20 -1.68 23.08
N LEU A 25 -0.56 -2.12 21.98
CA LEU A 25 0.85 -2.53 22.01
C LEU A 25 1.76 -1.40 22.48
N ARG A 26 1.55 -0.20 21.97
CA ARG A 26 2.30 0.99 22.38
C ARG A 26 2.11 1.31 23.84
N ALA A 27 0.87 1.31 24.32
CA ALA A 27 0.54 1.62 25.71
C ALA A 27 1.17 0.63 26.71
N ARG A 28 1.24 -0.65 26.35
CA ARG A 28 1.76 -1.72 27.24
C ARG A 28 3.26 -1.94 27.12
N HIS A 29 3.84 -1.74 25.94
CA HIS A 29 5.21 -2.17 25.65
C HIS A 29 6.12 -1.05 25.13
N GLY A 30 5.59 0.16 24.95
CA GLY A 30 6.34 1.31 24.45
C GLY A 30 6.42 1.38 22.93
N ASP A 31 7.31 2.24 22.42
CA ASP A 31 7.38 2.63 21.02
C ASP A 31 8.13 1.64 20.11
N LEU A 32 8.83 0.67 20.68
CA LEU A 32 9.49 -0.43 19.97
C LEU A 32 9.06 -1.76 20.58
N VAL A 33 8.24 -2.50 19.89
CA VAL A 33 7.68 -3.76 20.37
C VAL A 33 8.26 -4.92 19.59
N HIS A 34 8.80 -5.90 20.30
CA HIS A 34 9.27 -7.15 19.71
C HIS A 34 8.38 -8.31 20.14
N PHE A 35 8.01 -9.17 19.21
CA PHE A 35 7.36 -10.45 19.47
C PHE A 35 7.72 -11.47 18.39
N ARG A 36 7.28 -12.71 18.58
CA ARG A 36 7.56 -13.80 17.63
C ARG A 36 6.25 -14.33 17.03
N ILE A 37 6.31 -14.63 15.74
CA ILE A 37 5.26 -15.37 15.02
C ILE A 37 5.92 -16.64 14.47
N GLY A 38 5.69 -17.77 15.15
CA GLY A 38 6.47 -18.98 14.86
C GLY A 38 7.97 -18.74 15.07
N PRO A 39 8.82 -19.04 14.08
CA PRO A 39 10.26 -18.79 14.14
C PRO A 39 10.63 -17.34 13.88
N GLN A 40 9.73 -16.53 13.32
CA GLN A 40 10.04 -15.18 12.88
C GLN A 40 9.98 -14.16 14.00
N HIS A 41 10.98 -13.28 14.05
CA HIS A 41 11.01 -12.12 14.92
C HIS A 41 10.32 -10.94 14.24
N VAL A 42 9.34 -10.34 14.90
CA VAL A 42 8.60 -9.17 14.44
C VAL A 42 8.91 -7.99 15.33
N PHE A 43 9.30 -6.89 14.72
CA PHE A 43 9.53 -5.62 15.41
C PHE A 43 8.52 -4.59 14.90
N VAL A 44 7.73 -4.02 15.81
CA VAL A 44 6.80 -2.92 15.49
C VAL A 44 7.44 -1.63 15.97
N VAL A 45 7.69 -0.73 15.03
CA VAL A 45 8.34 0.56 15.26
C VAL A 45 7.27 1.65 15.21
N MET A 46 7.00 2.31 16.32
CA MET A 46 5.96 3.33 16.48
C MET A 46 6.52 4.71 16.85
N ARG A 47 7.83 4.91 16.74
CA ARG A 47 8.52 6.18 16.96
C ARG A 47 9.13 6.68 15.66
N ALA A 48 8.89 7.95 15.34
CA ALA A 48 9.25 8.52 14.04
C ALA A 48 10.76 8.53 13.75
N ASP A 49 11.60 8.75 14.75
CA ASP A 49 13.06 8.73 14.59
C ASP A 49 13.57 7.32 14.28
N LEU A 50 13.07 6.28 14.96
CA LEU A 50 13.40 4.89 14.65
C LEU A 50 12.89 4.47 13.27
N ALA A 51 11.68 4.90 12.91
CA ALA A 51 11.15 4.67 11.56
C ALA A 51 12.04 5.34 10.50
N ARG A 52 12.50 6.57 10.74
CA ARG A 52 13.45 7.26 9.87
C ARG A 52 14.79 6.51 9.76
N GLU A 53 15.28 5.97 10.87
CA GLU A 53 16.51 5.20 10.88
C GLU A 53 16.42 3.96 9.99
N VAL A 54 15.32 3.21 10.09
CA VAL A 54 15.07 2.02 9.25
C VAL A 54 14.86 2.40 7.78
N LEU A 55 14.01 3.40 7.51
CA LEU A 55 13.53 3.67 6.14
C LEU A 55 14.45 4.60 5.35
N VAL A 56 15.29 5.40 6.02
CA VAL A 56 16.12 6.43 5.39
C VAL A 56 17.60 6.22 5.69
N THR A 57 17.98 6.28 6.98
CA THR A 57 19.39 6.30 7.37
C THR A 57 20.09 4.98 7.05
N ASN A 58 19.51 3.87 7.47
CA ASN A 58 20.05 2.52 7.32
C ASN A 58 19.30 1.67 6.29
N GLN A 59 18.59 2.30 5.34
CA GLN A 59 17.74 1.60 4.36
C GLN A 59 18.45 0.44 3.61
N ARG A 60 19.78 0.53 3.42
CA ARG A 60 20.57 -0.51 2.74
C ARG A 60 20.71 -1.79 3.56
N SER A 61 20.54 -1.71 4.88
CA SER A 61 20.60 -2.85 5.81
C SER A 61 19.27 -3.59 5.92
N PHE A 62 18.21 -3.04 5.34
CA PHE A 62 16.87 -3.60 5.38
C PHE A 62 16.41 -4.02 3.98
N LYS A 63 15.69 -5.12 3.91
CA LYS A 63 15.03 -5.62 2.70
C LYS A 63 13.52 -5.62 2.88
N LYS A 64 12.80 -5.59 1.78
CA LYS A 64 11.35 -5.81 1.79
C LYS A 64 11.04 -7.22 2.30
N GLY A 65 9.97 -7.33 3.08
CA GLY A 65 9.59 -8.62 3.66
C GLY A 65 9.12 -9.65 2.63
N PRO A 66 8.99 -10.92 3.04
CA PRO A 66 8.63 -12.05 2.14
C PRO A 66 7.31 -11.85 1.39
N GLY A 67 6.39 -11.02 1.91
CA GLY A 67 5.16 -10.65 1.21
C GLY A 67 5.42 -10.00 -0.15
N PHE A 68 6.43 -9.14 -0.26
CA PHE A 68 6.81 -8.50 -1.52
C PHE A 68 7.46 -9.46 -2.51
N GLU A 69 8.18 -10.48 -2.04
CA GLU A 69 8.74 -11.52 -2.91
C GLU A 69 7.63 -12.34 -3.56
N ARG A 70 6.57 -12.65 -2.81
CA ARG A 70 5.38 -13.35 -3.34
C ARG A 70 4.57 -12.45 -4.27
N ALA A 71 4.41 -11.18 -3.91
CA ALA A 71 3.78 -10.18 -4.76
C ALA A 71 4.43 -10.06 -6.13
N ARG A 72 5.75 -10.32 -6.22
CA ARG A 72 6.49 -10.31 -7.48
C ARG A 72 5.98 -11.34 -8.50
N ILE A 73 5.40 -12.44 -8.05
CA ILE A 73 4.84 -13.47 -8.93
C ILE A 73 3.69 -12.90 -9.76
N VAL A 74 2.89 -12.03 -9.17
CA VAL A 74 1.72 -11.41 -9.80
C VAL A 74 2.07 -10.04 -10.41
N LEU A 75 2.76 -9.18 -9.67
CA LEU A 75 3.07 -7.80 -10.07
C LEU A 75 4.36 -7.67 -10.88
N GLY A 76 5.08 -8.77 -11.12
CA GLY A 76 6.38 -8.71 -11.76
C GLY A 76 7.45 -8.01 -10.91
N ASN A 77 8.56 -7.65 -11.53
CA ASN A 77 9.70 -7.01 -10.88
C ASN A 77 9.65 -5.47 -11.04
N GLY A 78 8.51 -4.87 -10.66
CA GLY A 78 8.29 -3.42 -10.71
C GLY A 78 8.90 -2.67 -9.54
N LEU A 79 8.65 -1.35 -9.46
CA LEU A 79 9.19 -0.48 -8.41
C LEU A 79 8.82 -0.96 -6.99
N LEU A 80 7.60 -1.48 -6.82
CA LEU A 80 7.11 -1.94 -5.52
C LEU A 80 7.82 -3.20 -5.04
N THR A 81 8.11 -4.13 -5.95
CA THR A 81 8.58 -5.49 -5.63
C THR A 81 10.08 -5.70 -5.82
N SER A 82 10.74 -4.79 -6.55
CA SER A 82 12.19 -4.86 -6.80
C SER A 82 13.02 -4.43 -5.59
N GLU A 83 14.28 -4.86 -5.57
CA GLU A 83 15.26 -4.60 -4.51
C GLU A 83 16.59 -4.10 -5.08
N GLY A 84 17.44 -3.55 -4.20
CA GLY A 84 18.83 -3.20 -4.47
C GLY A 84 19.00 -2.21 -5.62
N ASP A 85 20.05 -2.40 -6.43
CA ASP A 85 20.42 -1.51 -7.53
C ASP A 85 19.38 -1.46 -8.64
N PHE A 86 18.65 -2.56 -8.86
CA PHE A 86 17.57 -2.58 -9.84
C PHE A 86 16.42 -1.66 -9.43
N HIS A 87 16.00 -1.71 -8.15
CA HIS A 87 15.02 -0.78 -7.59
C HIS A 87 15.48 0.67 -7.71
N LEU A 88 16.75 0.95 -7.37
CA LEU A 88 17.30 2.30 -7.46
C LEU A 88 17.30 2.85 -8.90
N ARG A 89 17.59 2.02 -9.89
CA ARG A 89 17.51 2.41 -11.31
C ARG A 89 16.09 2.75 -11.72
N GLN A 90 15.13 1.89 -11.40
CA GLN A 90 13.71 2.13 -11.69
C GLN A 90 13.21 3.41 -11.03
N ARG A 91 13.52 3.59 -9.75
CA ARG A 91 13.15 4.79 -9.00
C ARG A 91 13.70 6.07 -9.65
N ARG A 92 14.98 6.05 -10.06
CA ARG A 92 15.60 7.20 -10.74
C ARG A 92 14.94 7.51 -12.09
N MET A 93 14.54 6.49 -12.84
CA MET A 93 13.84 6.69 -14.13
C MET A 93 12.45 7.30 -13.93
N LEU A 94 11.75 6.94 -12.86
CA LEU A 94 10.39 7.45 -12.59
C LEU A 94 10.39 8.79 -11.85
N GLN A 95 11.47 9.13 -11.13
CA GLN A 95 11.56 10.33 -10.31
C GLN A 95 11.25 11.65 -11.05
N PRO A 96 11.64 11.85 -12.32
CA PRO A 96 11.31 13.08 -13.06
C PRO A 96 9.81 13.36 -13.16
N ALA A 97 8.96 12.31 -13.29
CA ALA A 97 7.51 12.46 -13.35
C ALA A 97 6.88 12.99 -12.04
N PHE A 98 7.62 12.88 -10.94
CA PHE A 98 7.20 13.36 -9.62
C PHE A 98 7.92 14.65 -9.20
N HIS A 99 8.59 15.32 -10.13
CA HIS A 99 9.20 16.61 -9.84
C HIS A 99 8.13 17.66 -9.58
N ARG A 100 8.35 18.55 -8.60
CA ARG A 100 7.35 19.54 -8.17
C ARG A 100 6.70 20.30 -9.33
N ARG A 101 7.49 20.75 -10.30
CA ARG A 101 6.97 21.45 -11.49
C ARG A 101 6.02 20.60 -12.32
N VAL A 102 6.27 19.30 -12.40
CA VAL A 102 5.42 18.36 -13.15
C VAL A 102 4.17 18.05 -12.34
N VAL A 103 4.30 17.83 -11.03
CA VAL A 103 3.16 17.62 -10.13
C VAL A 103 2.22 18.84 -10.13
N ASP A 104 2.75 20.07 -10.19
CA ASP A 104 1.94 21.28 -10.29
C ASP A 104 1.05 21.30 -11.56
N THR A 105 1.49 20.67 -12.65
CA THR A 105 0.68 20.54 -13.88
C THR A 105 -0.48 19.55 -13.73
N TYR A 106 -0.37 18.58 -12.83
CA TYR A 106 -1.41 17.60 -12.58
C TYR A 106 -2.66 18.19 -11.90
N ALA A 107 -2.53 19.34 -11.25
CA ALA A 107 -3.67 20.01 -10.60
C ALA A 107 -4.80 20.33 -11.61
N GLY A 108 -4.45 20.72 -12.83
CA GLY A 108 -5.42 20.94 -13.91
C GLY A 108 -6.17 19.66 -14.28
N ILE A 109 -5.45 18.55 -14.42
CA ILE A 109 -6.01 17.22 -14.72
C ILE A 109 -6.94 16.78 -13.58
N MET A 110 -6.50 16.92 -12.33
CA MET A 110 -7.30 16.56 -11.17
C MET A 110 -8.62 17.33 -11.10
N LEU A 111 -8.57 18.64 -11.35
CA LEU A 111 -9.76 19.49 -11.34
C LEU A 111 -10.73 19.14 -12.46
N GLU A 112 -10.23 18.87 -13.66
CA GLU A 112 -11.03 18.52 -14.82
C GLU A 112 -11.74 17.18 -14.59
N GLU A 113 -11.02 16.14 -14.13
CA GLU A 113 -11.62 14.85 -13.85
C GLU A 113 -12.61 14.90 -12.67
N ALA A 114 -12.31 15.67 -11.62
CA ALA A 114 -13.23 15.87 -10.51
C ALA A 114 -14.54 16.54 -10.96
N ARG A 115 -14.46 17.55 -11.85
CA ARG A 115 -15.66 18.17 -12.43
C ARG A 115 -16.44 17.22 -13.28
N ARG A 116 -15.79 16.35 -14.06
CA ARG A 116 -16.43 15.33 -14.88
C ARG A 116 -17.25 14.35 -14.04
N VAL A 117 -16.65 13.85 -12.94
CA VAL A 117 -17.35 12.95 -12.01
C VAL A 117 -18.50 13.66 -11.32
N GLY A 118 -18.29 14.87 -10.80
CA GLY A 118 -19.34 15.65 -10.14
C GLY A 118 -20.51 16.02 -11.06
N ALA A 119 -20.24 16.29 -12.34
CA ALA A 119 -21.27 16.60 -13.32
C ALA A 119 -22.19 15.39 -13.67
N ALA A 120 -21.70 14.17 -13.41
CA ALA A 120 -22.49 12.96 -13.60
C ALA A 120 -23.41 12.65 -12.39
N TRP A 121 -23.28 13.38 -11.27
CA TRP A 121 -24.10 13.18 -10.11
C TRP A 121 -25.46 13.88 -10.27
N GLN A 122 -26.52 13.18 -9.93
CA GLN A 122 -27.88 13.71 -9.99
C GLN A 122 -28.47 13.76 -8.57
N GLU A 123 -29.23 14.81 -8.30
CA GLU A 123 -29.88 14.97 -7.00
C GLU A 123 -30.92 13.88 -6.77
N GLY A 124 -30.87 13.22 -5.59
CA GLY A 124 -31.80 12.16 -5.22
C GLY A 124 -31.43 10.76 -5.71
N GLU A 125 -30.39 10.61 -6.51
CA GLU A 125 -29.90 9.29 -6.91
C GLU A 125 -28.89 8.72 -5.90
N PRO A 126 -29.11 7.49 -5.40
CA PRO A 126 -28.11 6.80 -4.59
C PRO A 126 -26.87 6.47 -5.42
N ARG A 127 -25.68 6.73 -4.88
CA ARG A 127 -24.40 6.46 -5.54
C ARG A 127 -23.41 5.76 -4.62
N ASP A 128 -22.59 4.91 -5.20
CA ASP A 128 -21.40 4.37 -4.54
C ASP A 128 -20.24 5.37 -4.71
N VAL A 129 -20.06 6.19 -3.67
CA VAL A 129 -18.99 7.21 -3.67
C VAL A 129 -17.59 6.58 -3.67
N ALA A 130 -17.43 5.37 -3.11
CA ALA A 130 -16.14 4.68 -3.11
C ALA A 130 -15.75 4.26 -4.53
N GLU A 131 -16.70 3.77 -5.31
CA GLU A 131 -16.49 3.43 -6.72
C GLU A 131 -16.17 4.69 -7.53
N ASP A 132 -16.96 5.76 -7.41
CA ASP A 132 -16.71 7.05 -8.09
C ASP A 132 -15.32 7.60 -7.78
N MET A 133 -14.87 7.57 -6.53
CA MET A 133 -13.54 8.04 -6.13
C MET A 133 -12.41 7.15 -6.65
N THR A 134 -12.63 5.85 -6.72
CA THR A 134 -11.68 4.90 -7.32
C THR A 134 -11.50 5.19 -8.81
N GLN A 135 -12.59 5.39 -9.54
CA GLN A 135 -12.57 5.75 -10.96
C GLN A 135 -11.90 7.12 -11.18
N LEU A 136 -12.22 8.12 -10.35
CA LEU A 136 -11.57 9.42 -10.38
C LEU A 136 -10.06 9.30 -10.22
N ALA A 137 -9.61 8.61 -9.18
CA ALA A 137 -8.19 8.42 -8.92
C ALA A 137 -7.47 7.73 -10.09
N LEU A 138 -8.08 6.69 -10.65
CA LEU A 138 -7.54 5.95 -11.78
C LEU A 138 -7.40 6.85 -13.02
N ARG A 139 -8.45 7.64 -13.38
CA ARG A 139 -8.41 8.58 -14.51
C ARG A 139 -7.31 9.63 -14.32
N VAL A 140 -7.22 10.21 -13.12
CA VAL A 140 -6.17 11.19 -12.79
C VAL A 140 -4.78 10.60 -12.96
N VAL A 141 -4.53 9.40 -12.40
CA VAL A 141 -3.21 8.75 -12.47
C VAL A 141 -2.85 8.40 -13.92
N THR A 142 -3.80 7.87 -14.68
CA THR A 142 -3.56 7.48 -16.08
C THR A 142 -3.24 8.69 -16.95
N ARG A 143 -4.02 9.76 -16.85
CA ARG A 143 -3.72 11.00 -17.60
C ARG A 143 -2.44 11.67 -17.15
N ALA A 144 -2.19 11.75 -15.83
CA ALA A 144 -1.02 12.43 -15.28
C ALA A 144 0.30 11.70 -15.59
N LEU A 145 0.34 10.37 -15.49
CA LEU A 145 1.58 9.61 -15.62
C LEU A 145 1.80 9.07 -17.03
N PHE A 146 0.74 8.77 -17.78
CA PHE A 146 0.85 8.14 -19.10
C PHE A 146 0.37 9.03 -20.24
N GLY A 147 -0.26 10.18 -19.95
CA GLY A 147 -0.81 11.08 -20.95
C GLY A 147 -1.98 10.46 -21.74
N ALA A 148 -2.55 9.36 -21.26
CA ALA A 148 -3.62 8.63 -21.93
C ALA A 148 -4.97 8.94 -21.28
N GLU A 149 -6.01 9.05 -22.10
CA GLU A 149 -7.39 9.05 -21.60
C GLU A 149 -7.83 7.61 -21.34
N LEU A 150 -8.55 7.40 -20.24
CA LEU A 150 -9.20 6.13 -19.97
C LEU A 150 -10.44 6.02 -20.84
N ASP A 151 -10.36 5.15 -21.83
CA ASP A 151 -11.48 4.59 -22.57
C ASP A 151 -12.08 3.38 -21.84
N GLU A 152 -12.96 2.63 -22.50
CA GLU A 152 -13.58 1.41 -21.96
C GLU A 152 -12.54 0.36 -21.52
N ASP A 153 -11.38 0.30 -22.20
CA ASP A 153 -10.29 -0.60 -21.80
C ASP A 153 -9.61 -0.15 -20.49
N GLY A 154 -9.54 1.15 -20.26
CA GLY A 154 -9.05 1.70 -19.00
C GLY A 154 -9.94 1.37 -17.81
N GLU A 155 -11.24 1.33 -17.97
CA GLU A 155 -12.17 0.88 -16.92
C GLU A 155 -12.01 -0.60 -16.59
N ARG A 156 -11.71 -1.43 -17.60
CA ARG A 156 -11.38 -2.85 -17.40
C ARG A 156 -10.06 -3.02 -16.62
N ILE A 157 -9.05 -2.21 -16.94
CA ILE A 157 -7.78 -2.19 -16.20
C ILE A 157 -8.02 -1.77 -14.74
N GLY A 158 -8.85 -0.77 -14.50
CA GLY A 158 -9.19 -0.31 -13.16
C GLY A 158 -9.84 -1.38 -12.30
N ARG A 159 -10.80 -2.09 -12.87
CA ARG A 159 -11.43 -3.25 -12.19
C ARG A 159 -10.41 -4.35 -11.91
N ALA A 160 -9.56 -4.70 -12.87
CA ALA A 160 -8.51 -5.70 -12.68
C ALA A 160 -7.50 -5.30 -11.58
N VAL A 161 -7.15 -4.02 -11.47
CA VAL A 161 -6.28 -3.51 -10.39
C VAL A 161 -6.97 -3.60 -9.03
N ALA A 162 -8.26 -3.29 -8.94
CA ALA A 162 -9.04 -3.43 -7.72
C ALA A 162 -9.14 -4.91 -7.29
N GLU A 163 -9.44 -5.82 -8.20
CA GLU A 163 -9.47 -7.27 -7.95
C GLU A 163 -8.11 -7.81 -7.49
N VAL A 164 -7.01 -7.31 -8.06
CA VAL A 164 -5.66 -7.64 -7.61
C VAL A 164 -5.41 -7.13 -6.19
N GLY A 165 -5.92 -5.96 -5.83
CA GLY A 165 -5.86 -5.42 -4.46
C GLY A 165 -6.54 -6.34 -3.45
N GLU A 166 -7.78 -6.74 -3.73
CA GLU A 166 -8.52 -7.69 -2.89
C GLU A 166 -7.83 -9.06 -2.79
N PHE A 167 -7.30 -9.55 -3.90
CA PHE A 167 -6.51 -10.79 -3.92
C PHE A 167 -5.26 -10.70 -3.04
N PHE A 168 -4.61 -9.53 -2.98
CA PHE A 168 -3.45 -9.29 -2.10
C PHE A 168 -3.85 -9.33 -0.63
N ASP A 169 -4.94 -8.74 -0.26
CA ASP A 169 -5.47 -8.79 1.11
C ASP A 169 -5.80 -10.23 1.49
N TYR A 170 -6.49 -10.95 0.61
CA TYR A 170 -6.80 -12.37 0.80
C TYR A 170 -5.53 -13.23 0.89
N LEU A 171 -4.54 -13.01 0.02
CA LEU A 171 -3.28 -13.76 0.02
C LEU A 171 -2.46 -13.50 1.29
N THR A 172 -2.44 -12.26 1.77
CA THR A 172 -1.76 -11.90 3.02
C THR A 172 -2.40 -12.61 4.21
N ILE A 173 -3.71 -12.72 4.23
CA ILE A 173 -4.47 -13.40 5.30
C ILE A 173 -4.37 -14.92 5.18
N ALA A 174 -4.55 -15.47 3.98
CA ALA A 174 -4.53 -16.91 3.73
C ALA A 174 -3.14 -17.54 3.92
N LEU A 175 -2.08 -16.79 3.70
CA LEU A 175 -0.69 -17.26 3.88
C LEU A 175 -0.17 -17.09 5.31
N LEU A 176 -0.88 -16.35 6.17
CA LEU A 176 -0.51 -16.22 7.58
C LEU A 176 -0.33 -17.57 8.29
N PRO A 177 -1.24 -18.57 8.12
CA PRO A 177 -1.06 -19.90 8.71
C PRO A 177 0.12 -20.71 8.13
N ILE A 178 0.48 -20.44 6.87
CA ILE A 178 1.62 -21.10 6.20
C ILE A 178 2.94 -20.49 6.68
N LEU A 179 2.96 -19.19 6.93
CA LEU A 179 4.08 -18.48 7.57
C LEU A 179 4.34 -18.96 9.02
N LEU A 180 3.31 -19.49 9.67
CA LEU A 180 3.41 -20.03 11.03
C LEU A 180 3.93 -21.47 11.07
N ARG A 181 4.02 -22.16 9.92
CA ARG A 181 4.40 -23.59 9.82
C ARG A 181 5.84 -23.85 9.36
N THR A 182 6.62 -22.81 8.99
CA THR A 182 8.03 -22.97 8.58
C THR A 182 9.00 -22.39 9.64
#